data_bf34844338d9240a06443b4fa76612bc
#
_entry.id   bf34844338d9240a06443b4fa76612bc
#
_cell.length_a   1.000
_cell.length_b   1.000
_cell.length_c   1.000
_cell.angle_alpha   90.00
_cell.angle_beta   90.00
_cell.angle_gamma   90.00
#
_symmetry.space_group_name_H-M   'P 1'
#
loop_
_entity.id
_entity.type
_entity.pdbx_description
1 polymer ?
#
loop_
_entity_poly.entity_id
_entity_poly.type
_entity_poly.pdbx_seq_one_letter_code
_entity_poly.pdbx_strand_id
1 'polypeptide(L)'
;MSEGVRIGSLVHTDHRADVLRMLEEGLAQGGTVVTGGAAVEGDGAFMQPTVVTDVAASNLLFQEELFGPVLAVTKFTEEAEALALANDTPFGLLNGVWTNDLSRAHRFARDLQSGMVSINEYPITFPQTAFTGWKQSGIGIEQSQDALRFYTRVKNVNVKL
;
A
#
# COMPACT_ATOMS: atom_id res chain seq x y z
N MET A 1 -22.86 -1.24 11.03
CA MET A 1 -22.69 -0.14 10.06
C MET A 1 -24.02 0.07 9.37
N SER A 2 -24.41 1.31 9.15
CA SER A 2 -25.63 1.60 8.39
C SER A 2 -25.47 1.13 6.94
N GLU A 3 -26.56 0.72 6.30
CA GLU A 3 -26.56 0.34 4.89
C GLU A 3 -26.02 1.51 4.03
N GLY A 4 -25.08 1.23 3.12
CA GLY A 4 -24.47 2.25 2.25
C GLY A 4 -23.15 2.85 2.75
N VAL A 5 -22.72 2.63 3.99
CA VAL A 5 -21.40 3.05 4.48
C VAL A 5 -20.31 2.19 3.85
N ARG A 6 -19.36 2.81 3.12
CA ARG A 6 -18.26 2.13 2.44
C ARG A 6 -16.90 2.32 3.13
N ILE A 7 -16.72 3.46 3.81
CA ILE A 7 -15.51 3.79 4.56
C ILE A 7 -15.90 4.11 5.99
N GLY A 8 -15.28 3.43 6.95
CA GLY A 8 -15.48 3.64 8.37
C GLY A 8 -14.65 4.79 8.94
N SER A 9 -14.69 4.95 10.26
CA SER A 9 -13.82 5.88 10.98
C SER A 9 -12.37 5.37 11.02
N LEU A 10 -11.44 6.28 11.18
CA LEU A 10 -10.09 5.97 11.64
C LEU A 10 -10.12 5.41 13.07
N VAL A 11 -9.01 4.87 13.55
CA VAL A 11 -8.95 4.15 14.82
C VAL A 11 -9.25 5.04 16.03
N HIS A 12 -8.80 6.31 16.02
CA HIS A 12 -9.10 7.32 17.03
C HIS A 12 -8.86 8.74 16.48
N THR A 13 -9.28 9.75 17.24
CA THR A 13 -9.22 11.17 16.83
C THR A 13 -7.80 11.69 16.66
N ASP A 14 -6.85 11.25 17.49
CA ASP A 14 -5.45 11.67 17.36
C ASP A 14 -4.84 11.15 16.05
N HIS A 15 -5.14 9.90 15.68
CA HIS A 15 -4.72 9.37 14.38
C HIS A 15 -5.34 10.16 13.22
N ARG A 16 -6.62 10.57 13.33
CA ARG A 16 -7.22 11.47 12.34
C ARG A 16 -6.46 12.79 12.25
N ALA A 17 -6.07 13.37 13.39
CA ALA A 17 -5.30 14.61 13.41
C ALA A 17 -3.92 14.42 12.76
N ASP A 18 -3.24 13.30 12.99
CA ASP A 18 -1.96 12.98 12.35
C ASP A 18 -2.09 12.82 10.84
N VAL A 19 -3.12 12.10 10.35
CA VAL A 19 -3.36 11.96 8.90
C VAL A 19 -3.64 13.31 8.25
N LEU A 20 -4.43 14.18 8.88
CA LEU A 20 -4.72 15.52 8.36
C LEU A 20 -3.49 16.42 8.38
N ARG A 21 -2.64 16.35 9.41
CA ARG A 21 -1.37 17.07 9.48
C ARG A 21 -0.42 16.60 8.35
N MET A 22 -0.24 15.29 8.16
CA MET A 22 0.58 14.75 7.06
C MET A 22 0.03 15.16 5.69
N LEU A 23 -1.29 15.19 5.52
CA LEU A 23 -1.92 15.68 4.30
C LEU A 23 -1.58 17.16 4.06
N GLU A 24 -1.69 18.01 5.08
CA GLU A 24 -1.34 19.44 5.00
C GLU A 24 0.15 19.65 4.66
N GLU A 25 1.04 18.92 5.34
CA GLU A 25 2.49 18.97 5.09
C GLU A 25 2.83 18.53 3.65
N GLY A 26 2.19 17.47 3.15
CA GLY A 26 2.36 17.02 1.77
C GLY A 26 1.82 18.01 0.74
N LEU A 27 0.68 18.63 1.02
CA LEU A 27 0.12 19.68 0.16
C LEU A 27 1.01 20.94 0.11
N ALA A 28 1.69 21.28 1.21
CA ALA A 28 2.67 22.35 1.23
C ALA A 28 3.91 22.04 0.35
N GLN A 29 4.18 20.78 0.07
CA GLN A 29 5.23 20.35 -0.87
C GLN A 29 4.76 20.27 -2.33
N GLY A 30 3.46 20.49 -2.58
CA GLY A 30 2.81 20.43 -3.89
C GLY A 30 1.73 19.36 -3.97
N GLY A 31 0.91 19.44 -4.99
CA GLY A 31 -0.23 18.57 -5.19
C GLY A 31 -1.54 19.35 -5.19
N THR A 32 -2.58 18.77 -5.77
CA THR A 32 -3.90 19.39 -5.92
C THR A 32 -4.97 18.47 -5.33
N VAL A 33 -5.70 18.96 -4.33
CA VAL A 33 -6.86 18.22 -3.78
C VAL A 33 -7.99 18.25 -4.81
N VAL A 34 -8.37 17.08 -5.27
CA VAL A 34 -9.51 16.90 -6.20
C VAL A 34 -10.83 16.74 -5.44
N THR A 35 -10.78 16.06 -4.29
CA THR A 35 -11.93 15.84 -3.43
C THR A 35 -11.48 15.55 -2.00
N GLY A 36 -12.35 15.79 -1.02
CA GLY A 36 -12.06 15.53 0.39
C GLY A 36 -11.14 16.57 1.02
N GLY A 37 -10.20 16.12 1.85
CA GLY A 37 -9.18 16.95 2.48
C GLY A 37 -9.51 17.43 3.88
N ALA A 38 -10.66 17.05 4.44
CA ALA A 38 -11.11 17.57 5.73
C ALA A 38 -11.64 16.47 6.67
N ALA A 39 -11.67 16.80 7.96
CA ALA A 39 -12.43 16.04 8.94
C ALA A 39 -13.93 16.12 8.62
N VAL A 40 -14.66 15.07 8.96
CA VAL A 40 -16.12 15.11 9.01
C VAL A 40 -16.52 15.62 10.39
N GLU A 41 -17.47 16.57 10.43
CA GLU A 41 -18.00 17.09 11.68
C GLU A 41 -18.76 16.03 12.49
N GLY A 42 -18.74 16.18 13.81
CA GLY A 42 -19.40 15.28 14.76
C GLY A 42 -18.44 14.43 15.59
N ASP A 43 -19.04 13.58 16.43
CA ASP A 43 -18.30 12.65 17.27
C ASP A 43 -17.70 11.51 16.45
N GLY A 44 -16.43 11.22 16.69
CA GLY A 44 -15.71 10.12 16.04
C GLY A 44 -14.58 10.57 15.11
N ALA A 45 -13.77 9.59 14.70
CA ALA A 45 -12.55 9.83 13.93
C ALA A 45 -12.80 9.72 12.41
N PHE A 46 -13.83 10.42 11.91
CA PHE A 46 -14.15 10.40 10.48
C PHE A 46 -13.43 11.51 9.73
N MET A 47 -12.95 11.17 8.53
CA MET A 47 -12.46 12.14 7.55
C MET A 47 -13.04 11.84 6.17
N GLN A 48 -13.05 12.85 5.33
CA GLN A 48 -13.51 12.69 3.96
C GLN A 48 -12.52 11.85 3.17
N PRO A 49 -12.97 10.89 2.35
CA PRO A 49 -12.12 10.25 1.35
C PRO A 49 -11.49 11.30 0.45
N THR A 50 -10.17 11.27 0.35
CA THR A 50 -9.38 12.35 -0.23
C THR A 50 -8.60 11.85 -1.43
N VAL A 51 -8.61 12.60 -2.52
CA VAL A 51 -7.78 12.35 -3.71
C VAL A 51 -6.92 13.59 -3.96
N VAL A 52 -5.61 13.38 -4.03
CA VAL A 52 -4.61 14.41 -4.36
C VAL A 52 -3.90 14.02 -5.65
N THR A 53 -3.90 14.90 -6.63
CA THR A 53 -3.18 14.74 -7.91
C THR A 53 -1.93 15.59 -7.96
N ASP A 54 -1.12 15.37 -9.00
CA ASP A 54 0.12 16.11 -9.27
C ASP A 54 1.13 16.00 -8.11
N VAL A 55 1.15 14.84 -7.46
CA VAL A 55 2.07 14.52 -6.36
C VAL A 55 3.42 14.10 -6.95
N ALA A 56 4.47 14.80 -6.58
CA ALA A 56 5.84 14.46 -7.00
C ALA A 56 6.38 13.27 -6.19
N ALA A 57 7.32 12.50 -6.76
CA ALA A 57 7.92 11.35 -6.07
C ALA A 57 8.64 11.72 -4.76
N SER A 58 9.16 12.94 -4.63
CA SER A 58 9.78 13.44 -3.40
C SER A 58 8.80 13.96 -2.34
N ASN A 59 7.50 13.98 -2.64
CA ASN A 59 6.47 14.48 -1.75
C ASN A 59 6.22 13.49 -0.60
N LEU A 60 5.92 14.00 0.60
CA LEU A 60 5.54 13.20 1.77
C LEU A 60 4.39 12.25 1.45
N LEU A 61 3.37 12.70 0.70
CA LEU A 61 2.22 11.86 0.33
C LEU A 61 2.57 10.68 -0.59
N PHE A 62 3.74 10.72 -1.24
CA PHE A 62 4.25 9.63 -2.06
C PHE A 62 5.15 8.68 -1.23
N GLN A 63 5.93 9.21 -0.30
CA GLN A 63 6.97 8.47 0.41
C GLN A 63 6.52 7.87 1.74
N GLU A 64 5.48 8.43 2.39
CA GLU A 64 5.07 8.04 3.72
C GLU A 64 3.70 7.32 3.72
N GLU A 65 3.52 6.41 4.65
CA GLU A 65 2.25 5.71 4.86
C GLU A 65 1.34 6.53 5.79
N LEU A 66 0.33 7.20 5.24
CA LEU A 66 -0.62 8.00 6.03
C LEU A 66 -1.57 7.16 6.88
N PHE A 67 -1.83 5.93 6.49
CA PHE A 67 -2.76 5.00 7.12
C PHE A 67 -4.20 5.55 7.24
N GLY A 68 -4.64 6.29 6.22
CA GLY A 68 -5.94 6.94 6.14
C GLY A 68 -6.53 6.92 4.73
N PRO A 69 -7.77 7.39 4.53
CA PRO A 69 -8.45 7.35 3.24
C PRO A 69 -7.96 8.47 2.31
N VAL A 70 -6.68 8.48 2.03
CA VAL A 70 -6.00 9.43 1.13
C VAL A 70 -5.35 8.68 -0.02
N LEU A 71 -5.68 9.06 -1.25
CA LEU A 71 -5.09 8.55 -2.47
C LEU A 71 -4.22 9.64 -3.10
N ALA A 72 -2.91 9.41 -3.16
CA ALA A 72 -1.96 10.22 -3.89
C ALA A 72 -1.82 9.71 -5.33
N VAL A 73 -1.87 10.60 -6.31
CA VAL A 73 -1.82 10.27 -7.73
C VAL A 73 -0.65 11.00 -8.39
N THR A 74 0.25 10.22 -8.99
CA THR A 74 1.39 10.69 -9.77
C THR A 74 1.23 10.25 -11.22
N LYS A 75 1.43 11.16 -12.17
CA LYS A 75 1.37 10.87 -13.60
C LYS A 75 2.71 10.36 -14.09
N PHE A 76 2.67 9.53 -15.10
CA PHE A 76 3.83 9.10 -15.88
C PHE A 76 3.51 9.08 -17.36
N THR A 77 4.51 9.04 -18.21
CA THR A 77 4.39 8.98 -19.66
C THR A 77 4.93 7.69 -20.24
N GLU A 78 6.02 7.18 -19.68
CA GLU A 78 6.71 5.99 -20.18
C GLU A 78 6.61 4.82 -19.18
N GLU A 79 6.62 3.59 -19.72
CA GLU A 79 6.56 2.36 -18.92
C GLU A 79 7.73 2.28 -17.92
N ALA A 80 8.93 2.66 -18.35
CA ALA A 80 10.11 2.65 -17.49
C ALA A 80 10.01 3.67 -16.34
N GLU A 81 9.40 4.82 -16.59
CA GLU A 81 9.11 5.83 -15.56
C GLU A 81 8.11 5.29 -14.53
N ALA A 82 7.02 4.66 -15.00
CA ALA A 82 6.03 4.08 -14.10
C ALA A 82 6.64 3.02 -13.17
N LEU A 83 7.51 2.16 -13.69
CA LEU A 83 8.21 1.15 -12.91
C LEU A 83 9.19 1.78 -11.91
N ALA A 84 9.94 2.79 -12.34
CA ALA A 84 10.86 3.52 -11.46
C ALA A 84 10.12 4.19 -10.31
N LEU A 85 9.04 4.93 -10.60
CA LEU A 85 8.18 5.55 -9.59
C LEU A 85 7.58 4.53 -8.62
N ALA A 86 7.02 3.43 -9.12
CA ALA A 86 6.43 2.40 -8.27
C ALA A 86 7.45 1.74 -7.32
N ASN A 87 8.73 1.74 -7.70
CA ASN A 87 9.83 1.24 -6.88
C ASN A 87 10.51 2.32 -6.02
N ASP A 88 10.24 3.60 -6.25
CA ASP A 88 10.84 4.74 -5.53
C ASP A 88 10.06 5.06 -4.23
N THR A 89 9.87 4.05 -3.39
CA THR A 89 9.24 4.14 -2.07
C THR A 89 9.96 3.20 -1.11
N PRO A 90 10.03 3.52 0.19
CA PRO A 90 10.60 2.62 1.18
C PRO A 90 9.76 1.36 1.43
N PHE A 91 8.58 1.27 0.86
CA PHE A 91 7.65 0.16 1.02
C PHE A 91 7.60 -0.77 -0.19
N GLY A 92 7.14 -2.00 0.02
CA GLY A 92 6.98 -2.99 -1.03
C GLY A 92 6.10 -4.16 -0.59
N LEU A 93 4.83 -3.91 -0.24
CA LEU A 93 3.91 -4.97 0.15
C LEU A 93 3.14 -5.50 -1.05
N LEU A 94 2.33 -4.66 -1.66
CA LEU A 94 1.42 -5.04 -2.74
C LEU A 94 1.39 -3.98 -3.83
N ASN A 95 1.52 -4.42 -5.07
CA ASN A 95 1.29 -3.59 -6.25
C ASN A 95 0.15 -4.14 -7.11
N GLY A 96 -0.63 -3.25 -7.71
CA GLY A 96 -1.63 -3.57 -8.74
C GLY A 96 -1.25 -2.98 -10.08
N VAL A 97 -1.35 -3.76 -11.15
CA VAL A 97 -1.04 -3.32 -12.52
C VAL A 97 -2.24 -3.60 -13.42
N TRP A 98 -2.74 -2.58 -14.11
CA TRP A 98 -3.84 -2.69 -15.05
C TRP A 98 -3.32 -2.55 -16.48
N THR A 99 -3.40 -3.62 -17.25
CA THR A 99 -2.95 -3.63 -18.66
C THR A 99 -3.57 -4.78 -19.43
N ASN A 100 -3.82 -4.57 -20.72
CA ASN A 100 -4.22 -5.62 -21.66
C ASN A 100 -3.02 -6.23 -22.41
N ASP A 101 -1.81 -5.71 -22.21
CA ASP A 101 -0.58 -6.25 -22.77
C ASP A 101 0.03 -7.26 -21.79
N LEU A 102 -0.06 -8.55 -22.15
CA LEU A 102 0.46 -9.65 -21.35
C LEU A 102 1.99 -9.55 -21.12
N SER A 103 2.72 -9.09 -22.12
CA SER A 103 4.19 -8.92 -22.01
C SER A 103 4.53 -7.82 -21.00
N ARG A 104 3.78 -6.72 -20.99
CA ARG A 104 3.90 -5.65 -19.99
C ARG A 104 3.54 -6.17 -18.60
N ALA A 105 2.45 -6.91 -18.46
CA ALA A 105 2.07 -7.51 -17.19
C ALA A 105 3.21 -8.34 -16.58
N HIS A 106 3.84 -9.20 -17.38
CA HIS A 106 4.97 -10.02 -16.93
C HIS A 106 6.24 -9.21 -16.61
N ARG A 107 6.55 -8.14 -17.37
CA ARG A 107 7.67 -7.25 -17.04
C ARG A 107 7.45 -6.58 -15.70
N PHE A 108 6.28 -5.99 -15.46
CA PHE A 108 5.97 -5.37 -14.18
C PHE A 108 5.95 -6.38 -13.03
N ALA A 109 5.36 -7.55 -13.22
CA ALA A 109 5.34 -8.60 -12.18
C ALA A 109 6.76 -9.04 -11.78
N ARG A 110 7.71 -9.06 -12.72
CA ARG A 110 9.11 -9.40 -12.45
C ARG A 110 9.89 -8.26 -11.77
N ASP A 111 9.64 -7.01 -12.20
CA ASP A 111 10.54 -5.89 -11.91
C ASP A 111 10.03 -4.98 -10.77
N LEU A 112 8.76 -5.12 -10.34
CA LEU A 112 8.23 -4.46 -9.16
C LEU A 112 8.83 -5.04 -7.88
N GLN A 113 9.32 -4.16 -7.01
CA GLN A 113 9.96 -4.51 -5.74
C GLN A 113 8.93 -4.62 -4.61
N SER A 114 8.03 -5.59 -4.72
CA SER A 114 7.02 -5.89 -3.71
C SER A 114 6.82 -7.38 -3.56
N GLY A 115 6.34 -7.78 -2.38
CA GLY A 115 6.06 -9.18 -2.08
C GLY A 115 4.90 -9.75 -2.87
N MET A 116 3.98 -8.90 -3.32
CA MET A 116 2.80 -9.28 -4.08
C MET A 116 2.59 -8.34 -5.26
N VAL A 117 2.22 -8.91 -6.40
CA VAL A 117 1.80 -8.15 -7.60
C VAL A 117 0.51 -8.76 -8.14
N SER A 118 -0.54 -7.96 -8.24
CA SER A 118 -1.82 -8.33 -8.84
C SER A 118 -1.93 -7.70 -10.23
N ILE A 119 -2.46 -8.45 -11.19
CA ILE A 119 -2.70 -7.98 -12.56
C ILE A 119 -4.20 -7.86 -12.80
N ASN A 120 -4.67 -6.66 -13.15
CA ASN A 120 -6.08 -6.33 -13.43
C ASN A 120 -7.04 -6.63 -12.26
N GLU A 121 -6.51 -6.69 -11.05
CA GLU A 121 -7.27 -6.84 -9.80
C GLU A 121 -6.54 -6.18 -8.63
N TYR A 122 -7.25 -5.88 -7.53
CA TYR A 122 -6.66 -5.31 -6.31
C TYR A 122 -7.70 -5.19 -5.20
N PRO A 123 -7.36 -5.46 -3.95
CA PRO A 123 -6.36 -6.41 -3.47
C PRO A 123 -7.03 -7.78 -3.31
N ILE A 124 -6.48 -8.81 -3.90
CA ILE A 124 -6.96 -10.18 -3.70
C ILE A 124 -5.81 -11.01 -3.13
N THR A 125 -6.06 -11.68 -2.02
CA THR A 125 -5.12 -12.61 -1.40
C THR A 125 -5.76 -13.99 -1.30
N PHE A 126 -4.97 -15.02 -1.55
CA PHE A 126 -5.41 -16.40 -1.43
C PHE A 126 -4.59 -17.10 -0.34
N PRO A 127 -5.22 -17.95 0.51
CA PRO A 127 -4.48 -18.68 1.56
C PRO A 127 -3.32 -19.53 1.04
N GLN A 128 -3.33 -19.87 -0.25
CA GLN A 128 -2.30 -20.70 -0.91
C GLN A 128 -1.10 -19.87 -1.39
N THR A 129 -1.22 -18.57 -1.49
CA THR A 129 -0.16 -17.66 -1.95
C THR A 129 0.49 -16.96 -0.78
N ALA A 130 1.81 -16.74 -0.86
CA ALA A 130 2.54 -16.04 0.19
C ALA A 130 2.09 -14.58 0.28
N PHE A 131 1.86 -14.12 1.50
CA PHE A 131 1.70 -12.72 1.84
C PHE A 131 2.97 -12.27 2.54
N THR A 132 3.76 -11.41 1.90
CA THR A 132 5.07 -11.00 2.41
C THR A 132 5.39 -9.58 1.99
N GLY A 133 6.10 -8.84 2.83
CA GLY A 133 6.60 -7.50 2.54
C GLY A 133 8.05 -7.53 2.05
N TRP A 134 8.40 -6.55 1.22
CA TRP A 134 9.75 -6.17 0.88
C TRP A 134 10.08 -4.83 1.50
N LYS A 135 11.36 -4.46 1.54
CA LYS A 135 11.82 -3.17 2.08
C LYS A 135 11.30 -2.96 3.53
N GLN A 136 10.74 -1.79 3.83
CA GLN A 136 10.20 -1.47 5.15
C GLN A 136 8.78 -1.99 5.40
N SER A 137 8.13 -2.61 4.42
CA SER A 137 6.82 -3.25 4.62
C SER A 137 6.87 -4.47 5.54
N GLY A 138 8.06 -4.90 5.92
CA GLY A 138 8.28 -5.90 6.96
C GLY A 138 8.96 -7.17 6.46
N ILE A 139 9.20 -8.06 7.41
CA ILE A 139 9.82 -9.36 7.21
C ILE A 139 8.88 -10.46 7.66
N GLY A 140 9.04 -11.63 7.07
CA GLY A 140 8.22 -12.79 7.37
C GLY A 140 7.27 -13.12 6.24
N ILE A 141 6.63 -14.26 6.37
CA ILE A 141 5.70 -14.80 5.38
C ILE A 141 4.45 -15.24 6.11
N GLU A 142 3.32 -14.67 5.72
CA GLU A 142 1.99 -15.14 6.09
C GLU A 142 1.40 -15.95 4.94
N GLN A 143 0.43 -16.79 5.24
CA GLN A 143 -0.22 -17.66 4.26
C GLN A 143 0.76 -18.64 3.57
N SER A 144 0.31 -19.42 2.60
CA SER A 144 1.07 -20.46 1.90
C SER A 144 1.73 -21.52 2.83
N GLN A 145 2.42 -22.48 2.24
CA GLN A 145 3.21 -23.45 2.99
C GLN A 145 4.46 -22.84 3.65
N ASP A 146 4.91 -21.69 3.17
CA ASP A 146 6.10 -21.04 3.72
C ASP A 146 5.84 -20.43 5.09
N ALA A 147 4.59 -20.04 5.40
CA ALA A 147 4.20 -19.63 6.75
C ALA A 147 4.48 -20.73 7.78
N LEU A 148 4.22 -22.00 7.45
CA LEU A 148 4.51 -23.11 8.36
C LEU A 148 6.00 -23.20 8.68
N ARG A 149 6.87 -22.97 7.72
CA ARG A 149 8.32 -22.96 7.92
C ARG A 149 8.75 -21.76 8.77
N PHE A 150 8.09 -20.63 8.64
CA PHE A 150 8.38 -19.42 9.40
C PHE A 150 8.01 -19.57 10.88
N TYR A 151 6.92 -20.28 11.19
CA TYR A 151 6.46 -20.54 12.55
C TYR A 151 7.03 -21.83 13.18
N THR A 152 7.90 -22.56 12.48
CA THR A 152 8.52 -23.79 12.96
C THR A 152 10.05 -23.70 12.98
N ARG A 153 10.70 -24.64 13.67
CA ARG A 153 12.16 -24.76 13.68
C ARG A 153 12.57 -26.18 13.36
N VAL A 154 13.60 -26.32 12.55
CA VAL A 154 14.22 -27.60 12.26
C VAL A 154 15.04 -28.04 13.47
N LYS A 155 14.87 -29.28 13.90
CA LYS A 155 15.71 -29.95 14.91
C LYS A 155 16.32 -31.22 14.32
N ASN A 156 17.63 -31.36 14.41
CA ASN A 156 18.31 -32.63 14.10
C ASN A 156 18.48 -33.43 15.39
N VAL A 157 18.14 -34.70 15.35
CA VAL A 157 18.32 -35.63 16.46
C VAL A 157 19.06 -36.87 15.96
N ASN A 158 20.26 -37.12 16.49
CA ASN A 158 21.04 -38.30 16.21
C ASN A 158 21.06 -39.21 17.47
N VAL A 159 20.68 -40.48 17.32
CA VAL A 159 20.73 -41.47 18.38
C VAL A 159 21.69 -42.58 17.94
N LYS A 160 22.70 -42.83 18.77
CA LYS A 160 23.57 -44.02 18.60
C LYS A 160 23.07 -45.07 19.61
N LEU A 161 22.66 -46.21 19.12
CA LEU A 161 22.31 -47.42 19.91
C LEU A 161 23.54 -48.23 20.19
#